data_98f649be4967e4a44989e2794281b89c
#
_entry.id   98f649be4967e4a44989e2794281b89c
#
_cell.length_a   1.000
_cell.length_b   1.000
_cell.length_c   1.000
_cell.angle_alpha   90.00
_cell.angle_beta   90.00
_cell.angle_gamma   90.00
#
_symmetry.space_group_name_H-M   'P 1'
#
loop_
_entity.id
_entity.type
_entity.pdbx_description
1 polymer ?
#
loop_
_entity_poly.entity_id
_entity_poly.type
_entity_poly.pdbx_seq_one_letter_code
_entity_poly.pdbx_strand_id
1 'polypeptide(L)'
;MLSLKGTIKEYGVLSEMVYKENPIDYLTSGLLTDSYQLLKSQKNYLTGFYSVLLKNINTEEYVLVFRGTSDPFDISSWYGEKTPQYYDAVKFVSESISEFKIDKSNLTLTGHSLGGILTAQIGLEFGIKGYAYNPFGANLLSYDNFKEYSAILKDWAEHNIYTISYQDEGALNGDILSNALTNLAGEHLGSVILVFGKDAGWDFLTGHSIVNLNKYIEEYNNILKHFNSNITYKELTEAYLSTAMVYKGKGYEKLNEEFKKLGVFNAAENSLNLEVIIKDSSISSIFSNSSIPIENLYALVYLNPFMVTNIDSPAYKELEKYKDEYSDNYIKDKTVMFKKALDGKAAINGIYFKDYESNLDLDTTQDFNGMYDEYHFGTNSNDIIEPIGTKISLDKNRIYALGGDDHIKAPNGSNYIEAGSGNDTISRVFF
;
A
#
# COMPACT_ATOMS: atom_id res chain seq x y z
N MET A 1 6.73 13.92 -21.89
CA MET A 1 5.82 13.90 -20.72
C MET A 1 6.31 12.80 -19.79
N LEU A 2 6.68 13.12 -18.55
CA LEU A 2 7.06 12.12 -17.56
C LEU A 2 5.85 11.21 -17.28
N SER A 3 6.09 9.93 -17.01
CA SER A 3 5.03 9.06 -16.47
C SER A 3 4.57 9.61 -15.12
N LEU A 4 3.35 9.31 -14.68
CA LEU A 4 2.86 9.70 -13.35
C LEU A 4 3.86 9.31 -12.23
N LYS A 5 4.55 8.19 -12.40
CA LYS A 5 5.60 7.68 -11.50
C LYS A 5 6.77 8.67 -11.36
N GLY A 6 7.30 9.16 -12.50
CA GLY A 6 8.37 10.16 -12.51
C GLY A 6 7.93 11.50 -11.92
N THR A 7 6.71 11.90 -12.20
CA THR A 7 6.11 13.15 -11.72
C THR A 7 5.96 13.17 -10.20
N ILE A 8 5.46 12.09 -9.58
CA ILE A 8 5.34 11.99 -8.11
C ILE A 8 6.70 12.13 -7.43
N LYS A 9 7.74 11.46 -7.94
CA LYS A 9 9.10 11.57 -7.40
C LYS A 9 9.63 12.99 -7.53
N GLU A 10 9.52 13.59 -8.70
CA GLU A 10 10.05 14.92 -9.00
C GLU A 10 9.45 15.98 -8.09
N TYR A 11 8.14 16.04 -7.96
CA TYR A 11 7.48 17.03 -7.11
C TYR A 11 7.67 16.76 -5.59
N GLY A 12 7.89 15.50 -5.19
CA GLY A 12 8.31 15.16 -3.84
C GLY A 12 9.68 15.76 -3.49
N VAL A 13 10.64 15.66 -4.41
CA VAL A 13 11.97 16.28 -4.24
C VAL A 13 11.86 17.80 -4.21
N LEU A 14 11.04 18.42 -5.06
CA LEU A 14 10.80 19.88 -5.01
C LEU A 14 10.15 20.30 -3.69
N SER A 15 9.23 19.49 -3.16
CA SER A 15 8.58 19.77 -1.86
C SER A 15 9.54 19.62 -0.68
N GLU A 16 10.61 18.83 -0.80
CA GLU A 16 11.70 18.76 0.19
C GLU A 16 12.65 19.97 0.09
N MET A 17 12.96 20.38 -1.13
CA MET A 17 13.91 21.44 -1.42
C MET A 17 13.60 22.75 -0.68
N VAL A 18 12.32 23.14 -0.57
CA VAL A 18 11.92 24.43 0.06
C VAL A 18 12.21 24.53 1.55
N TYR A 19 12.60 23.42 2.21
CA TYR A 19 13.04 23.40 3.60
C TYR A 19 14.54 23.67 3.76
N LYS A 20 15.31 23.63 2.68
CA LYS A 20 16.76 23.90 2.73
C LYS A 20 17.03 25.39 2.88
N GLU A 21 18.14 25.74 3.55
CA GLU A 21 18.53 27.15 3.75
C GLU A 21 18.73 27.89 2.43
N ASN A 22 19.29 27.20 1.44
CA ASN A 22 19.44 27.70 0.08
C ASN A 22 18.83 26.72 -0.93
N PRO A 23 17.56 26.89 -1.30
CA PRO A 23 16.90 26.02 -2.27
C PRO A 23 17.60 25.94 -3.65
N ILE A 24 18.30 27.01 -4.05
CA ILE A 24 19.03 27.05 -5.33
C ILE A 24 20.19 26.06 -5.32
N ASP A 25 20.96 25.99 -4.23
CA ASP A 25 22.09 25.05 -4.12
C ASP A 25 21.62 23.60 -4.20
N TYR A 26 20.42 23.32 -3.69
CA TYR A 26 19.81 22.00 -3.77
C TYR A 26 19.43 21.62 -5.22
N LEU A 27 18.94 22.60 -6.00
CA LEU A 27 18.63 22.40 -7.43
C LEU A 27 19.90 22.14 -8.26
N THR A 28 21.04 22.71 -7.85
CA THR A 28 22.30 22.60 -8.60
C THR A 28 23.17 21.42 -8.18
N SER A 29 22.92 20.80 -7.02
CA SER A 29 23.72 19.68 -6.49
C SER A 29 23.04 18.31 -6.47
N GLY A 30 21.76 18.22 -6.85
CA GLY A 30 20.93 17.04 -6.67
C GLY A 30 20.39 16.42 -7.96
N LEU A 31 19.37 15.56 -7.78
CA LEU A 31 18.69 14.80 -8.85
C LEU A 31 18.01 15.66 -9.93
N LEU A 32 17.86 16.96 -9.71
CA LEU A 32 17.18 17.91 -10.61
C LEU A 32 18.12 18.99 -11.16
N THR A 33 19.43 18.73 -11.12
CA THR A 33 20.44 19.64 -11.71
C THR A 33 20.07 19.97 -13.15
N ASP A 34 20.12 21.26 -13.46
CA ASP A 34 19.94 21.82 -14.80
C ASP A 34 18.50 21.73 -15.38
N SER A 35 17.51 21.29 -14.60
CA SER A 35 16.14 21.21 -15.09
C SER A 35 15.24 22.37 -14.65
N TYR A 36 15.60 23.10 -13.59
CA TYR A 36 14.75 24.15 -13.03
C TYR A 36 15.47 25.48 -12.84
N GLN A 37 14.77 26.55 -13.21
CA GLN A 37 15.17 27.94 -12.94
C GLN A 37 14.23 28.54 -11.89
N LEU A 38 14.79 29.13 -10.81
CA LEU A 38 14.03 29.92 -9.88
C LEU A 38 13.66 31.28 -10.51
N LEU A 39 12.37 31.57 -10.59
CA LEU A 39 11.84 32.82 -11.14
C LEU A 39 11.47 33.83 -10.06
N LYS A 40 10.81 33.35 -8.98
CA LYS A 40 10.28 34.20 -7.91
C LYS A 40 10.27 33.42 -6.60
N SER A 41 10.49 34.13 -5.49
CA SER A 41 10.23 33.60 -4.15
C SER A 41 9.57 34.64 -3.27
N GLN A 42 8.79 34.20 -2.31
CA GLN A 42 8.18 35.06 -1.31
C GLN A 42 8.29 34.44 0.08
N LYS A 43 8.73 35.25 1.04
CA LYS A 43 8.80 34.88 2.46
C LYS A 43 8.07 35.95 3.28
N ASN A 44 7.12 35.52 4.10
CA ASN A 44 6.44 36.36 5.06
C ASN A 44 6.80 35.86 6.48
N TYR A 45 7.59 36.63 7.21
CA TYR A 45 8.04 36.26 8.55
C TYR A 45 6.92 36.30 9.60
N LEU A 46 5.85 37.09 9.35
CA LEU A 46 4.74 37.23 10.30
C LEU A 46 3.79 36.02 10.23
N THR A 47 3.58 35.48 9.04
CA THR A 47 2.70 34.33 8.81
C THR A 47 3.46 33.01 8.75
N GLY A 48 4.79 33.05 8.61
CA GLY A 48 5.62 31.87 8.33
C GLY A 48 5.53 31.37 6.88
N PHE A 49 4.78 32.05 6.01
CA PHE A 49 4.65 31.69 4.60
C PHE A 49 5.99 31.72 3.87
N TYR A 50 6.26 30.66 3.10
CA TYR A 50 7.35 30.64 2.14
C TYR A 50 6.95 29.85 0.91
N SER A 51 7.20 30.41 -0.27
CA SER A 51 6.93 29.75 -1.54
C SER A 51 7.92 30.18 -2.61
N VAL A 52 8.14 29.30 -3.57
CA VAL A 52 8.98 29.55 -4.76
C VAL A 52 8.23 29.22 -6.03
N LEU A 53 8.46 30.01 -7.09
CA LEU A 53 8.05 29.72 -8.45
C LEU A 53 9.26 29.27 -9.26
N LEU A 54 9.17 28.11 -9.84
CA LEU A 54 10.18 27.47 -10.67
C LEU A 54 9.68 27.36 -12.12
N LYS A 55 10.60 27.43 -13.07
CA LYS A 55 10.35 27.05 -14.46
C LYS A 55 11.22 25.87 -14.83
N ASN A 56 10.60 24.82 -15.35
CA ASN A 56 11.34 23.71 -15.95
C ASN A 56 11.83 24.15 -17.33
N ILE A 57 13.15 24.23 -17.49
CA ILE A 57 13.76 24.74 -18.74
C ILE A 57 13.67 23.75 -19.90
N ASN A 58 13.40 22.48 -19.63
CA ASN A 58 13.28 21.44 -20.65
C ASN A 58 11.86 21.31 -21.20
N THR A 59 10.83 21.51 -20.32
CA THR A 59 9.42 21.37 -20.71
C THR A 59 8.68 22.70 -20.80
N GLU A 60 9.30 23.79 -20.36
CA GLU A 60 8.68 25.13 -20.25
C GLU A 60 7.52 25.20 -19.25
N GLU A 61 7.27 24.12 -18.46
CA GLU A 61 6.26 24.06 -17.41
C GLU A 61 6.69 24.84 -16.18
N TYR A 62 5.72 25.38 -15.46
CA TYR A 62 5.93 26.10 -14.22
C TYR A 62 5.52 25.25 -13.03
N VAL A 63 6.30 25.34 -11.94
CA VAL A 63 5.98 24.68 -10.68
C VAL A 63 6.03 25.68 -9.54
N LEU A 64 4.96 25.77 -8.79
CA LEU A 64 4.88 26.58 -7.59
C LEU A 64 4.92 25.66 -6.37
N VAL A 65 5.90 25.90 -5.50
CA VAL A 65 6.19 25.02 -4.35
C VAL A 65 5.89 25.77 -3.05
N PHE A 66 4.99 25.22 -2.24
CA PHE A 66 4.66 25.76 -0.91
C PHE A 66 5.44 25.00 0.17
N ARG A 67 6.09 25.74 1.07
CA ARG A 67 6.71 25.17 2.26
C ARG A 67 5.65 24.96 3.35
N GLY A 68 5.74 23.83 4.07
CA GLY A 68 5.01 23.63 5.31
C GLY A 68 5.57 24.43 6.47
N THR A 69 5.02 24.24 7.67
CA THR A 69 5.55 24.87 8.89
C THR A 69 6.93 24.31 9.21
N SER A 70 7.79 25.15 9.78
CA SER A 70 9.09 24.73 10.32
C SER A 70 8.95 24.18 11.74
N ASP A 71 7.83 24.42 12.40
CA ASP A 71 7.51 23.91 13.74
C ASP A 71 6.28 23.00 13.69
N PRO A 72 6.47 21.68 13.85
CA PRO A 72 5.37 20.72 13.81
C PRO A 72 4.38 20.85 14.98
N PHE A 73 4.71 21.64 16.03
CA PHE A 73 3.84 21.89 17.17
C PHE A 73 2.89 23.08 16.99
N ASP A 74 3.02 23.85 15.92
CA ASP A 74 2.10 24.96 15.59
C ASP A 74 0.78 24.45 14.96
N ILE A 75 0.35 23.26 15.37
CA ILE A 75 -0.87 22.56 14.90
C ILE A 75 -2.14 23.27 15.37
N SER A 76 -2.07 24.03 16.46
CA SER A 76 -3.23 24.66 17.08
C SER A 76 -3.92 25.72 16.20
N SER A 77 -3.21 26.27 15.22
CA SER A 77 -3.75 27.26 14.27
C SER A 77 -4.50 26.66 13.09
N TRP A 78 -4.58 25.33 12.97
CA TRP A 78 -5.07 24.63 11.77
C TRP A 78 -6.55 24.25 11.84
N TYR A 79 -7.17 24.40 12.99
CA TYR A 79 -8.57 24.04 13.17
C TYR A 79 -9.53 25.14 12.70
N GLY A 80 -10.07 25.00 11.52
CA GLY A 80 -11.35 25.56 11.14
C GLY A 80 -11.39 26.84 10.31
N GLU A 81 -10.26 27.55 10.04
CA GLU A 81 -10.28 28.78 9.25
C GLU A 81 -9.15 28.84 8.22
N LYS A 82 -9.37 29.61 7.13
CA LYS A 82 -8.34 29.98 6.17
C LYS A 82 -7.21 30.70 6.92
N THR A 83 -6.03 30.06 6.99
CA THR A 83 -4.89 30.60 7.70
C THR A 83 -4.36 31.87 7.03
N PRO A 84 -3.61 32.73 7.74
CA PRO A 84 -2.92 33.86 7.10
C PRO A 84 -2.03 33.43 5.93
N GLN A 85 -1.42 32.25 6.01
CA GLN A 85 -0.63 31.67 4.92
C GLN A 85 -1.44 31.33 3.67
N TYR A 86 -2.72 30.97 3.81
CA TYR A 86 -3.62 30.78 2.68
C TYR A 86 -3.78 32.07 1.87
N TYR A 87 -3.99 33.22 2.53
CA TYR A 87 -4.14 34.51 1.83
C TYR A 87 -2.82 34.97 1.17
N ASP A 88 -1.69 34.68 1.81
CA ASP A 88 -0.36 34.90 1.20
C ASP A 88 -0.20 34.01 -0.05
N ALA A 89 -0.64 32.75 0.00
CA ALA A 89 -0.60 31.82 -1.14
C ALA A 89 -1.46 32.29 -2.30
N VAL A 90 -2.73 32.69 -2.04
CA VAL A 90 -3.64 33.25 -3.05
C VAL A 90 -2.98 34.46 -3.75
N LYS A 91 -2.42 35.37 -2.97
CA LYS A 91 -1.74 36.54 -3.49
C LYS A 91 -0.54 36.14 -4.36
N PHE A 92 0.34 35.30 -3.85
CA PHE A 92 1.58 34.87 -4.56
C PHE A 92 1.26 34.18 -5.87
N VAL A 93 0.25 33.28 -5.90
CA VAL A 93 -0.19 32.58 -7.12
C VAL A 93 -0.75 33.59 -8.13
N SER A 94 -1.65 34.49 -7.71
CA SER A 94 -2.26 35.46 -8.60
C SER A 94 -1.22 36.42 -9.21
N GLU A 95 -0.29 36.92 -8.39
CA GLU A 95 0.80 37.76 -8.87
C GLU A 95 1.74 37.02 -9.82
N SER A 96 2.09 35.76 -9.51
CA SER A 96 2.97 34.95 -10.34
C SER A 96 2.35 34.67 -11.73
N ILE A 97 1.08 34.30 -11.75
CA ILE A 97 0.35 34.08 -13.02
C ILE A 97 0.33 35.37 -13.86
N SER A 98 0.04 36.50 -13.23
CA SER A 98 -0.04 37.80 -13.92
C SER A 98 1.32 38.27 -14.44
N GLU A 99 2.34 38.23 -13.57
CA GLU A 99 3.70 38.73 -13.86
C GLU A 99 4.39 37.96 -14.99
N PHE A 100 4.31 36.62 -14.93
CA PHE A 100 4.97 35.74 -15.90
C PHE A 100 4.02 35.29 -17.02
N LYS A 101 2.77 35.78 -17.05
CA LYS A 101 1.73 35.41 -18.05
C LYS A 101 1.55 33.90 -18.19
N ILE A 102 1.49 33.20 -17.05
CA ILE A 102 1.44 31.75 -17.01
C ILE A 102 0.03 31.29 -17.40
N ASP A 103 -0.06 30.36 -18.35
CA ASP A 103 -1.28 29.57 -18.54
C ASP A 103 -1.42 28.58 -17.38
N LYS A 104 -2.58 28.55 -16.74
CA LYS A 104 -2.84 27.66 -15.61
C LYS A 104 -2.70 26.18 -15.98
N SER A 105 -2.95 25.81 -17.22
CA SER A 105 -2.73 24.45 -17.73
C SER A 105 -1.26 24.03 -17.76
N ASN A 106 -0.36 25.02 -17.72
CA ASN A 106 1.10 24.84 -17.69
C ASN A 106 1.72 25.13 -16.32
N LEU A 107 0.89 25.21 -15.27
CA LEU A 107 1.29 25.42 -13.89
C LEU A 107 0.89 24.21 -13.05
N THR A 108 1.82 23.73 -12.23
CA THR A 108 1.57 22.69 -11.23
C THR A 108 1.92 23.23 -9.83
N LEU A 109 1.11 22.87 -8.84
CA LEU A 109 1.35 23.19 -7.44
C LEU A 109 1.89 21.97 -6.72
N THR A 110 2.81 22.18 -5.76
CA THR A 110 3.28 21.11 -4.89
C THR A 110 3.66 21.65 -3.51
N GLY A 111 3.66 20.77 -2.51
CA GLY A 111 4.07 21.10 -1.16
C GLY A 111 3.89 19.96 -0.18
N HIS A 112 4.54 20.07 0.96
CA HIS A 112 4.54 19.07 2.03
C HIS A 112 3.89 19.64 3.30
N SER A 113 3.20 18.82 4.06
CA SER A 113 2.56 19.18 5.32
C SER A 113 1.53 20.31 5.11
N LEU A 114 1.63 21.44 5.81
CA LEU A 114 0.79 22.62 5.56
C LEU A 114 0.94 23.14 4.13
N GLY A 115 2.12 23.03 3.51
CA GLY A 115 2.31 23.34 2.08
C GLY A 115 1.51 22.40 1.17
N GLY A 116 1.32 21.15 1.58
CA GLY A 116 0.44 20.21 0.91
C GLY A 116 -1.05 20.59 1.03
N ILE A 117 -1.48 21.09 2.19
CA ILE A 117 -2.84 21.63 2.36
C ILE A 117 -3.05 22.83 1.43
N LEU A 118 -2.10 23.77 1.41
CA LEU A 118 -2.15 24.93 0.51
C LEU A 118 -2.21 24.49 -0.96
N THR A 119 -1.43 23.48 -1.33
CA THR A 119 -1.45 22.87 -2.68
C THR A 119 -2.86 22.40 -3.05
N ALA A 120 -3.53 21.66 -2.18
CA ALA A 120 -4.85 21.13 -2.45
C ALA A 120 -5.93 22.23 -2.51
N GLN A 121 -5.93 23.17 -1.55
CA GLN A 121 -6.91 24.26 -1.48
C GLN A 121 -6.77 25.25 -2.65
N ILE A 122 -5.54 25.70 -2.90
CA ILE A 122 -5.26 26.66 -3.98
C ILE A 122 -5.46 25.99 -5.35
N GLY A 123 -5.08 24.71 -5.46
CA GLY A 123 -5.32 23.92 -6.67
C GLY A 123 -6.79 23.88 -7.02
N LEU A 124 -7.66 23.59 -6.05
CA LEU A 124 -9.12 23.58 -6.25
C LEU A 124 -9.67 24.97 -6.59
N GLU A 125 -9.24 26.01 -5.87
CA GLU A 125 -9.75 27.37 -6.07
C GLU A 125 -9.38 27.97 -7.43
N PHE A 126 -8.15 27.71 -7.88
CA PHE A 126 -7.65 28.26 -9.15
C PHE A 126 -7.85 27.32 -10.36
N GLY A 127 -8.28 26.06 -10.13
CA GLY A 127 -8.34 25.04 -11.17
C GLY A 127 -6.94 24.64 -11.65
N ILE A 128 -5.96 24.51 -10.74
CA ILE A 128 -4.57 24.17 -11.04
C ILE A 128 -4.24 22.81 -10.42
N LYS A 129 -3.61 21.94 -11.22
CA LYS A 129 -3.17 20.62 -10.79
C LYS A 129 -2.19 20.67 -9.62
N GLY A 130 -2.33 19.76 -8.66
CA GLY A 130 -1.50 19.75 -7.45
C GLY A 130 -1.07 18.38 -6.97
N TYR A 131 0.12 18.34 -6.32
CA TYR A 131 0.68 17.18 -5.66
C TYR A 131 1.01 17.54 -4.20
N ALA A 132 0.22 16.99 -3.27
CA ALA A 132 0.30 17.27 -1.85
C ALA A 132 0.94 16.09 -1.12
N TYR A 133 2.07 16.32 -0.42
CA TYR A 133 2.84 15.30 0.28
C TYR A 133 2.59 15.35 1.77
N ASN A 134 2.16 14.24 2.36
CA ASN A 134 1.78 14.14 3.77
C ASN A 134 0.96 15.35 4.26
N PRO A 135 -0.07 15.80 3.52
CA PRO A 135 -0.91 16.88 4.03
C PRO A 135 -1.77 16.35 5.17
N PHE A 136 -2.18 17.21 6.08
CA PHE A 136 -3.37 16.95 6.88
C PHE A 136 -4.62 17.14 6.01
N GLY A 137 -5.77 16.62 6.42
CA GLY A 137 -7.00 16.76 5.64
C GLY A 137 -7.35 18.22 5.38
N ALA A 138 -7.48 18.55 4.10
CA ALA A 138 -7.70 19.94 3.68
C ALA A 138 -9.11 20.47 3.95
N ASN A 139 -10.08 19.58 4.20
CA ASN A 139 -11.48 19.99 4.36
C ASN A 139 -11.79 20.61 5.71
N LEU A 140 -10.98 20.40 6.75
CA LEU A 140 -11.15 21.08 8.03
C LEU A 140 -10.96 22.61 7.91
N LEU A 141 -10.07 23.03 7.02
CA LEU A 141 -9.79 24.46 6.79
C LEU A 141 -10.82 25.14 5.88
N SER A 142 -11.69 24.37 5.24
CA SER A 142 -12.72 24.83 4.33
C SER A 142 -14.11 24.26 4.64
N TYR A 143 -14.34 23.83 5.88
CA TYR A 143 -15.51 23.04 6.28
C TYR A 143 -16.85 23.66 5.86
N ASP A 144 -17.00 24.98 5.92
CA ASP A 144 -18.20 25.66 5.49
C ASP A 144 -18.35 25.72 3.96
N ASN A 145 -17.24 25.76 3.22
CA ASN A 145 -17.24 25.84 1.77
C ASN A 145 -17.28 24.46 1.10
N PHE A 146 -16.74 23.42 1.75
CA PHE A 146 -16.58 22.09 1.13
C PHE A 146 -17.89 21.32 0.98
N LYS A 147 -18.87 21.55 1.85
CA LYS A 147 -20.21 20.98 1.70
C LYS A 147 -20.97 21.57 0.50
N GLU A 148 -20.59 22.77 0.09
CA GLU A 148 -21.19 23.48 -1.03
C GLU A 148 -20.52 23.21 -2.39
N TYR A 149 -19.33 22.57 -2.39
CA TYR A 149 -18.68 22.22 -3.65
C TYR A 149 -19.53 21.21 -4.42
N SER A 150 -19.84 21.60 -5.65
CA SER A 150 -20.60 20.75 -6.58
C SER A 150 -19.87 19.42 -6.83
N ALA A 151 -20.64 18.38 -7.20
CA ALA A 151 -20.07 17.09 -7.63
C ALA A 151 -19.01 17.26 -8.73
N ILE A 152 -19.16 18.29 -9.57
CA ILE A 152 -18.20 18.65 -10.64
C ILE A 152 -16.82 19.03 -10.07
N LEU A 153 -16.76 19.80 -8.97
CA LEU A 153 -15.47 20.19 -8.38
C LEU A 153 -14.80 19.03 -7.65
N LYS A 154 -15.58 18.14 -7.06
CA LYS A 154 -15.05 16.91 -6.45
C LYS A 154 -14.47 15.98 -7.51
N ASP A 155 -15.20 15.77 -8.60
CA ASP A 155 -14.73 14.97 -9.74
C ASP A 155 -13.46 15.59 -10.37
N TRP A 156 -13.44 16.92 -10.53
CA TRP A 156 -12.24 17.60 -11.00
C TRP A 156 -11.05 17.37 -10.06
N ALA A 157 -11.24 17.47 -8.75
CA ALA A 157 -10.19 17.26 -7.76
C ALA A 157 -9.64 15.83 -7.80
N GLU A 158 -10.50 14.83 -7.95
CA GLU A 158 -10.08 13.41 -8.06
C GLU A 158 -9.13 13.17 -9.24
N HIS A 159 -9.21 13.97 -10.30
CA HIS A 159 -8.36 13.83 -11.47
C HIS A 159 -7.15 14.78 -11.50
N ASN A 160 -7.13 15.80 -10.64
CA ASN A 160 -6.14 16.87 -10.72
C ASN A 160 -5.39 17.13 -9.41
N ILE A 161 -5.92 16.72 -8.26
CA ILE A 161 -5.22 16.82 -6.97
C ILE A 161 -4.82 15.44 -6.51
N TYR A 162 -3.53 15.25 -6.27
CA TYR A 162 -2.96 14.00 -5.79
C TYR A 162 -2.42 14.21 -4.37
N THR A 163 -2.95 13.46 -3.42
CA THR A 163 -2.47 13.41 -2.05
C THR A 163 -1.60 12.18 -1.87
N ILE A 164 -0.31 12.37 -1.64
CA ILE A 164 0.68 11.31 -1.44
C ILE A 164 0.97 11.23 0.05
N SER A 165 0.57 10.14 0.69
CA SER A 165 0.70 9.97 2.14
C SER A 165 1.51 8.74 2.50
N TYR A 166 2.42 8.90 3.46
CA TYR A 166 3.17 7.81 4.06
C TYR A 166 2.26 7.00 4.99
N GLN A 167 2.37 5.67 4.89
CA GLN A 167 1.70 4.74 5.77
C GLN A 167 2.71 3.76 6.36
N ASP A 168 2.81 3.72 7.69
CA ASP A 168 3.68 2.77 8.37
C ASP A 168 3.05 1.39 8.46
N GLU A 169 3.85 0.35 8.24
CA GLU A 169 3.41 -1.03 8.31
C GLU A 169 2.89 -1.40 9.71
N GLY A 170 3.53 -0.91 10.76
CA GLY A 170 3.15 -1.20 12.16
C GLY A 170 1.85 -0.53 12.63
N ALA A 171 1.38 0.49 11.91
CA ALA A 171 0.16 1.22 12.25
C ALA A 171 -1.13 0.53 11.75
N LEU A 172 -1.02 -0.60 11.09
CA LEU A 172 -2.13 -1.31 10.44
C LEU A 172 -2.97 -2.20 11.38
N ASN A 173 -2.94 -1.98 12.67
CA ASN A 173 -3.80 -2.68 13.62
C ASN A 173 -5.27 -2.18 13.54
N GLY A 174 -5.98 -2.52 12.45
CA GLY A 174 -7.40 -2.20 12.31
C GLY A 174 -7.72 -1.47 11.02
N ASP A 175 -8.33 -0.36 10.97
CA ASP A 175 -8.84 0.30 9.78
C ASP A 175 -7.73 1.12 9.08
N ILE A 176 -7.26 0.62 7.95
CA ILE A 176 -6.17 1.17 7.12
C ILE A 176 -6.50 2.58 6.58
N LEU A 177 -7.79 2.88 6.42
CA LEU A 177 -8.27 4.18 5.93
C LEU A 177 -8.45 5.19 7.05
N SER A 178 -8.42 4.74 8.31
CA SER A 178 -8.54 5.57 9.49
C SER A 178 -7.21 5.74 10.22
N ASN A 179 -6.16 6.09 9.52
CA ASN A 179 -4.99 6.64 10.20
C ASN A 179 -5.48 7.80 11.09
N ALA A 180 -5.38 7.64 12.42
CA ALA A 180 -5.96 8.59 13.37
C ALA A 180 -5.57 10.05 13.11
N LEU A 181 -4.43 10.27 12.47
CA LEU A 181 -3.93 11.58 12.08
C LEU A 181 -4.58 12.13 10.81
N THR A 182 -4.86 11.29 9.81
CA THR A 182 -5.60 11.73 8.63
C THR A 182 -7.07 12.02 8.94
N ASN A 183 -7.68 11.25 9.86
CA ASN A 183 -9.07 11.47 10.28
C ASN A 183 -9.23 12.62 11.29
N LEU A 184 -8.24 12.85 12.17
CA LEU A 184 -8.24 14.03 13.06
C LEU A 184 -8.14 15.35 12.28
N ALA A 185 -7.58 15.30 11.09
CA ALA A 185 -7.35 16.47 10.25
C ALA A 185 -8.35 16.61 9.07
N GLY A 186 -9.38 15.76 8.99
CA GLY A 186 -10.42 15.80 7.96
C GLY A 186 -10.11 15.02 6.67
N GLU A 187 -11.03 15.04 5.71
CA GLU A 187 -10.89 14.33 4.45
C GLU A 187 -9.83 14.97 3.54
N HIS A 188 -9.10 14.15 2.82
CA HIS A 188 -8.19 14.60 1.77
C HIS A 188 -8.95 15.00 0.52
N LEU A 189 -8.45 16.04 -0.16
CA LEU A 189 -8.93 16.45 -1.48
C LEU A 189 -8.26 15.61 -2.57
N GLY A 190 -9.07 15.18 -3.54
CA GLY A 190 -8.57 14.48 -4.72
C GLY A 190 -8.20 13.02 -4.50
N SER A 191 -7.37 12.48 -5.38
CA SER A 191 -6.93 11.09 -5.34
C SER A 191 -5.87 10.87 -4.27
N VAL A 192 -6.09 9.92 -3.36
CA VAL A 192 -5.14 9.55 -2.33
C VAL A 192 -4.25 8.39 -2.82
N ILE A 193 -2.95 8.57 -2.71
CA ILE A 193 -1.92 7.58 -3.00
C ILE A 193 -1.18 7.28 -1.70
N LEU A 194 -1.32 6.06 -1.19
CA LEU A 194 -0.59 5.62 -0.02
C LEU A 194 0.76 5.02 -0.43
N VAL A 195 1.80 5.37 0.29
CA VAL A 195 3.15 4.85 0.12
C VAL A 195 3.56 4.17 1.41
N PHE A 196 3.68 2.84 1.36
CA PHE A 196 3.99 2.03 2.53
C PHE A 196 5.49 2.01 2.82
N GLY A 197 5.81 2.00 4.12
CA GLY A 197 7.16 1.82 4.63
C GLY A 197 7.16 1.28 6.06
N LYS A 198 8.34 1.09 6.66
CA LYS A 198 8.51 0.44 7.96
C LYS A 198 9.32 1.22 8.99
N ASP A 199 9.76 2.42 8.67
CA ASP A 199 10.74 3.13 9.49
C ASP A 199 10.15 4.07 10.54
N ALA A 200 8.86 4.38 10.48
CA ALA A 200 8.26 5.35 11.38
C ALA A 200 7.83 4.77 12.73
N GLY A 201 7.39 3.49 12.77
CA GLY A 201 6.84 2.89 13.98
C GLY A 201 5.74 3.77 14.60
N TRP A 202 5.90 4.11 15.87
CA TRP A 202 5.01 5.02 16.59
C TRP A 202 5.48 6.50 16.54
N ASP A 203 6.60 6.80 15.87
CA ASP A 203 7.11 8.15 15.77
C ASP A 203 6.43 8.90 14.61
N PHE A 204 5.47 9.71 14.98
CA PHE A 204 4.74 10.59 14.07
C PHE A 204 5.65 11.51 13.25
N LEU A 205 6.68 12.07 13.86
CA LEU A 205 7.58 13.02 13.19
C LEU A 205 8.38 12.32 12.08
N THR A 206 8.84 11.10 12.34
CA THR A 206 9.54 10.28 11.36
C THR A 206 8.60 9.89 10.19
N GLY A 207 7.36 9.49 10.47
CA GLY A 207 6.36 9.18 9.44
C GLY A 207 5.92 10.39 8.62
N HIS A 208 5.88 11.57 9.27
CA HIS A 208 5.51 12.82 8.60
C HIS A 208 6.63 13.42 7.76
N SER A 209 7.86 12.93 7.88
CA SER A 209 9.03 13.47 7.17
C SER A 209 8.93 13.32 5.66
N ILE A 210 9.08 14.43 4.91
CA ILE A 210 9.17 14.41 3.45
C ILE A 210 10.38 13.60 2.96
N VAL A 211 11.47 13.57 3.69
CA VAL A 211 12.69 12.81 3.35
C VAL A 211 12.39 11.32 3.37
N ASN A 212 11.68 10.83 4.40
CA ASN A 212 11.29 9.43 4.48
C ASN A 212 10.25 9.07 3.41
N LEU A 213 9.27 9.94 3.18
CA LEU A 213 8.30 9.72 2.11
C LEU A 213 9.00 9.63 0.74
N ASN A 214 9.93 10.51 0.43
CA ASN A 214 10.70 10.48 -0.82
C ASN A 214 11.54 9.20 -0.95
N LYS A 215 12.12 8.69 0.14
CA LYS A 215 12.82 7.40 0.17
C LYS A 215 11.90 6.27 -0.30
N TYR A 216 10.69 6.17 0.25
CA TYR A 216 9.74 5.12 -0.12
C TYR A 216 9.11 5.32 -1.48
N ILE A 217 8.93 6.56 -1.94
CA ILE A 217 8.56 6.86 -3.33
C ILE A 217 9.63 6.31 -4.29
N GLU A 218 10.91 6.46 -3.94
CA GLU A 218 12.01 5.88 -4.74
C GLU A 218 11.98 4.36 -4.76
N GLU A 219 11.72 3.73 -3.62
CA GLU A 219 11.57 2.27 -3.53
C GLU A 219 10.40 1.76 -4.38
N TYR A 220 9.24 2.44 -4.34
CA TYR A 220 8.10 2.14 -5.22
C TYR A 220 8.48 2.25 -6.71
N ASN A 221 9.19 3.32 -7.10
CA ASN A 221 9.65 3.49 -8.47
C ASN A 221 10.62 2.39 -8.89
N ASN A 222 11.51 1.96 -7.99
CA ASN A 222 12.45 0.87 -8.25
C ASN A 222 11.74 -0.48 -8.43
N ILE A 223 10.61 -0.70 -7.78
CA ILE A 223 9.76 -1.87 -8.00
C ILE A 223 9.00 -1.72 -9.32
N LEU A 224 8.29 -0.61 -9.46
CA LEU A 224 7.39 -0.37 -10.59
C LEU A 224 8.07 -0.32 -11.94
N LYS A 225 9.38 -0.02 -12.02
CA LYS A 225 10.13 -0.03 -13.28
C LYS A 225 10.17 -1.40 -13.96
N HIS A 226 10.06 -2.50 -13.18
CA HIS A 226 10.05 -3.86 -13.71
C HIS A 226 8.70 -4.27 -14.28
N PHE A 227 7.63 -3.62 -13.83
CA PHE A 227 6.27 -3.87 -14.29
C PHE A 227 5.90 -3.00 -15.50
N ASN A 228 4.96 -3.48 -16.32
CA ASN A 228 4.46 -2.73 -17.46
C ASN A 228 3.85 -1.38 -17.05
N SER A 229 3.70 -0.47 -18.02
CA SER A 229 3.29 0.91 -17.77
C SER A 229 1.87 1.06 -17.19
N ASN A 230 1.02 0.02 -17.28
CA ASN A 230 -0.33 0.05 -16.75
C ASN A 230 -0.35 -0.16 -15.23
N ILE A 231 0.72 -0.75 -14.65
CA ILE A 231 0.85 -0.93 -13.21
C ILE A 231 1.28 0.39 -12.59
N THR A 232 0.47 0.87 -11.68
CA THR A 232 0.63 2.18 -11.02
C THR A 232 0.94 2.05 -9.54
N TYR A 233 1.11 3.18 -8.86
CA TYR A 233 1.20 3.22 -7.39
C TYR A 233 -0.01 2.58 -6.73
N LYS A 234 -1.20 2.71 -7.33
CA LYS A 234 -2.45 2.18 -6.76
C LYS A 234 -2.40 0.66 -6.67
N GLU A 235 -2.07 -0.04 -7.76
CA GLU A 235 -1.99 -1.51 -7.76
C GLU A 235 -0.91 -2.01 -6.80
N LEU A 236 0.25 -1.35 -6.75
CA LEU A 236 1.30 -1.73 -5.80
C LEU A 236 0.84 -1.50 -4.35
N THR A 237 0.19 -0.38 -4.06
CA THR A 237 -0.42 -0.09 -2.76
C THR A 237 -1.46 -1.14 -2.39
N GLU A 238 -2.33 -1.52 -3.31
CA GLU A 238 -3.33 -2.57 -3.09
C GLU A 238 -2.68 -3.93 -2.79
N ALA A 239 -1.56 -4.26 -3.44
CA ALA A 239 -0.79 -5.47 -3.14
C ALA A 239 -0.21 -5.42 -1.71
N TYR A 240 0.36 -4.30 -1.27
CA TYR A 240 0.84 -4.12 0.10
C TYR A 240 -0.30 -4.25 1.12
N LEU A 241 -1.43 -3.58 0.88
CA LEU A 241 -2.60 -3.61 1.77
C LEU A 241 -3.14 -5.02 1.92
N SER A 242 -3.37 -5.71 0.82
CA SER A 242 -3.90 -7.08 0.83
C SER A 242 -2.93 -8.04 1.52
N THR A 243 -1.61 -7.86 1.32
CA THR A 243 -0.58 -8.63 2.02
C THR A 243 -0.59 -8.34 3.52
N ALA A 244 -0.74 -7.07 3.93
CA ALA A 244 -0.84 -6.70 5.33
C ALA A 244 -2.09 -7.29 6.02
N MET A 245 -3.19 -7.42 5.31
CA MET A 245 -4.40 -8.08 5.83
C MET A 245 -4.16 -9.55 6.12
N VAL A 246 -3.53 -10.28 5.20
CA VAL A 246 -3.20 -11.71 5.37
C VAL A 246 -2.20 -11.91 6.49
N TYR A 247 -1.14 -11.10 6.54
CA TYR A 247 0.01 -11.26 7.44
C TYR A 247 -0.03 -10.31 8.66
N LYS A 248 -1.21 -9.86 9.06
CA LYS A 248 -1.43 -9.10 10.32
C LYS A 248 -0.52 -7.87 10.47
N GLY A 249 -0.45 -7.05 9.42
CA GLY A 249 0.30 -5.80 9.42
C GLY A 249 1.70 -5.88 8.83
N LYS A 250 2.19 -7.04 8.38
CA LYS A 250 3.52 -7.20 7.80
C LYS A 250 3.53 -7.15 6.26
N GLY A 251 2.73 -6.26 5.68
CA GLY A 251 2.55 -6.19 4.23
C GLY A 251 3.80 -5.79 3.48
N TYR A 252 4.52 -4.79 3.96
CA TYR A 252 5.73 -4.27 3.32
C TYR A 252 6.86 -5.33 3.29
N GLU A 253 7.16 -5.96 4.43
CA GLU A 253 8.20 -6.98 4.50
C GLU A 253 7.86 -8.17 3.63
N LYS A 254 6.66 -8.73 3.80
CA LYS A 254 6.23 -9.95 3.11
C LYS A 254 6.16 -9.79 1.60
N LEU A 255 5.58 -8.69 1.09
CA LEU A 255 5.52 -8.45 -0.35
C LEU A 255 6.92 -8.32 -0.95
N ASN A 256 7.83 -7.58 -0.31
CA ASN A 256 9.20 -7.43 -0.80
C ASN A 256 10.01 -8.75 -0.74
N GLU A 257 9.81 -9.57 0.30
CA GLU A 257 10.37 -10.92 0.37
C GLU A 257 9.90 -11.78 -0.80
N GLU A 258 8.60 -11.77 -1.11
CA GLU A 258 8.02 -12.54 -2.20
C GLU A 258 8.47 -12.03 -3.57
N PHE A 259 8.53 -10.72 -3.79
CA PHE A 259 9.08 -10.17 -5.03
C PHE A 259 10.55 -10.60 -5.24
N LYS A 260 11.34 -10.67 -4.18
CA LYS A 260 12.72 -11.18 -4.23
C LYS A 260 12.76 -12.66 -4.58
N LYS A 261 11.93 -13.49 -3.94
CA LYS A 261 11.85 -14.95 -4.22
C LYS A 261 11.41 -15.21 -5.67
N LEU A 262 10.44 -14.46 -6.16
CA LEU A 262 9.96 -14.54 -7.53
C LEU A 262 10.99 -14.06 -8.56
N GLY A 263 11.98 -13.26 -8.15
CA GLY A 263 13.01 -12.73 -9.05
C GLY A 263 12.61 -11.43 -9.75
N VAL A 264 11.62 -10.70 -9.25
CA VAL A 264 11.12 -9.43 -9.82
C VAL A 264 12.25 -8.44 -10.07
N PHE A 265 13.17 -8.29 -9.13
CA PHE A 265 14.29 -7.33 -9.22
C PHE A 265 15.36 -7.69 -10.27
N ASN A 266 15.30 -8.89 -10.83
CA ASN A 266 16.19 -9.35 -11.90
C ASN A 266 15.53 -9.28 -13.29
N ALA A 267 14.25 -8.98 -13.35
CA ALA A 267 13.50 -8.89 -14.59
C ALA A 267 13.85 -7.62 -15.38
N ALA A 268 13.66 -7.68 -16.69
CA ALA A 268 13.82 -6.51 -17.54
C ALA A 268 12.78 -5.42 -17.19
N GLU A 269 13.10 -4.16 -17.51
CA GLU A 269 12.16 -3.07 -17.32
C GLU A 269 10.90 -3.27 -18.18
N ASN A 270 9.75 -2.92 -17.61
CA ASN A 270 8.41 -2.98 -18.23
C ASN A 270 8.00 -4.37 -18.74
N SER A 271 8.59 -5.46 -18.23
CA SER A 271 8.33 -6.82 -18.72
C SER A 271 7.28 -7.60 -17.95
N LEU A 272 7.04 -7.25 -16.68
CA LEU A 272 6.19 -8.01 -15.78
C LEU A 272 4.76 -7.46 -15.71
N ASN A 273 3.82 -8.32 -15.32
CA ASN A 273 2.50 -7.91 -14.89
C ASN A 273 2.31 -8.22 -13.41
N LEU A 274 1.57 -7.36 -12.73
CA LEU A 274 1.10 -7.55 -11.35
C LEU A 274 -0.42 -7.60 -11.36
N GLU A 275 -0.97 -8.65 -10.79
CA GLU A 275 -2.41 -8.79 -10.59
C GLU A 275 -2.67 -8.95 -9.09
N VAL A 276 -3.48 -8.06 -8.53
CA VAL A 276 -3.84 -8.10 -7.10
C VAL A 276 -5.13 -8.90 -6.95
N ILE A 277 -5.11 -9.87 -6.03
CA ILE A 277 -6.27 -10.69 -5.69
C ILE A 277 -7.10 -9.91 -4.68
N ILE A 278 -8.15 -9.27 -5.17
CA ILE A 278 -9.06 -8.48 -4.35
C ILE A 278 -10.12 -9.41 -3.72
N LYS A 279 -10.59 -9.04 -2.54
CA LYS A 279 -11.53 -9.73 -1.66
C LYS A 279 -12.81 -10.28 -2.31
N ASP A 280 -13.10 -10.01 -3.57
CA ASP A 280 -14.39 -10.24 -4.20
C ASP A 280 -14.56 -11.59 -4.90
N SER A 281 -15.73 -11.82 -5.46
CA SER A 281 -16.29 -13.03 -6.07
C SER A 281 -15.36 -13.78 -7.05
N SER A 282 -14.31 -13.14 -7.54
CA SER A 282 -13.31 -13.70 -8.45
C SER A 282 -12.39 -14.76 -7.81
N ILE A 283 -12.16 -14.73 -6.48
CA ILE A 283 -11.22 -15.66 -5.82
C ILE A 283 -11.57 -17.12 -6.09
N SER A 284 -12.86 -17.48 -6.05
CA SER A 284 -13.29 -18.85 -6.33
C SER A 284 -13.10 -19.25 -7.79
N SER A 285 -13.14 -18.31 -8.74
CA SER A 285 -12.87 -18.59 -10.16
C SER A 285 -11.37 -18.64 -10.46
N ILE A 286 -10.56 -17.89 -9.72
CA ILE A 286 -9.09 -17.92 -9.83
C ILE A 286 -8.55 -19.29 -9.38
N PHE A 287 -9.12 -19.86 -8.31
CA PHE A 287 -8.70 -21.11 -7.70
C PHE A 287 -9.79 -22.18 -7.82
N SER A 288 -10.13 -22.59 -9.04
CA SER A 288 -11.28 -23.47 -9.26
C SER A 288 -10.96 -24.97 -9.21
N ASN A 289 -9.74 -25.38 -9.53
CA ASN A 289 -9.31 -26.78 -9.59
C ASN A 289 -7.77 -26.91 -9.65
N SER A 290 -7.26 -28.14 -9.63
CA SER A 290 -5.83 -28.47 -9.73
C SER A 290 -5.17 -28.11 -11.07
N SER A 291 -5.95 -27.76 -12.09
CA SER A 291 -5.44 -27.33 -13.40
C SER A 291 -5.20 -25.81 -13.50
N ILE A 292 -5.12 -25.12 -12.38
CA ILE A 292 -4.84 -23.66 -12.36
C ILE A 292 -3.41 -23.34 -12.84
N PRO A 293 -3.17 -22.15 -13.41
CA PRO A 293 -1.84 -21.68 -13.74
C PRO A 293 -0.89 -21.70 -12.53
N ILE A 294 0.40 -21.86 -12.78
CA ILE A 294 1.39 -21.99 -11.72
C ILE A 294 1.47 -20.74 -10.84
N GLU A 295 1.26 -19.56 -11.42
CA GLU A 295 1.23 -18.28 -10.71
C GLU A 295 0.07 -18.23 -9.70
N ASN A 296 -1.09 -18.75 -10.09
CA ASN A 296 -2.27 -18.83 -9.25
C ASN A 296 -2.06 -19.88 -8.14
N LEU A 297 -1.51 -21.06 -8.48
CA LEU A 297 -1.19 -22.07 -7.49
C LEU A 297 -0.19 -21.53 -6.45
N TYR A 298 0.85 -20.83 -6.91
CA TYR A 298 1.82 -20.19 -6.03
C TYR A 298 1.16 -19.18 -5.08
N ALA A 299 0.30 -18.31 -5.62
CA ALA A 299 -0.43 -17.34 -4.81
C ALA A 299 -1.29 -18.04 -3.73
N LEU A 300 -1.95 -19.15 -4.07
CA LEU A 300 -2.77 -19.91 -3.12
C LEU A 300 -1.91 -20.61 -2.06
N VAL A 301 -0.87 -21.33 -2.47
CA VAL A 301 0.00 -22.10 -1.58
C VAL A 301 0.67 -21.22 -0.56
N TYR A 302 1.23 -20.09 -0.99
CA TYR A 302 1.95 -19.13 -0.14
C TYR A 302 1.06 -18.02 0.42
N LEU A 303 -0.26 -18.09 0.23
CA LEU A 303 -1.24 -17.09 0.66
C LEU A 303 -0.87 -15.66 0.22
N ASN A 304 -0.31 -15.52 -0.98
CA ASN A 304 0.03 -14.23 -1.56
C ASN A 304 -1.19 -13.60 -2.22
N PRO A 305 -1.66 -12.42 -1.80
CA PRO A 305 -2.84 -11.78 -2.41
C PRO A 305 -2.51 -11.05 -3.72
N PHE A 306 -1.50 -11.52 -4.43
CA PHE A 306 -1.10 -11.02 -5.74
C PHE A 306 -0.41 -12.13 -6.56
N MET A 307 -0.40 -11.94 -7.85
CA MET A 307 0.30 -12.77 -8.82
C MET A 307 1.23 -11.92 -9.67
N VAL A 308 2.41 -12.44 -9.99
CA VAL A 308 3.35 -11.84 -10.93
C VAL A 308 3.45 -12.75 -12.15
N THR A 309 3.08 -12.24 -13.32
CA THR A 309 3.13 -13.00 -14.57
C THR A 309 4.19 -12.45 -15.52
N ASN A 310 4.46 -13.17 -16.60
CA ASN A 310 5.53 -12.89 -17.57
C ASN A 310 6.94 -12.95 -16.95
N ILE A 311 7.13 -13.78 -15.91
CA ILE A 311 8.40 -13.95 -15.22
C ILE A 311 8.88 -15.40 -15.32
N ASP A 312 10.16 -15.58 -15.62
CA ASP A 312 10.83 -16.89 -15.50
C ASP A 312 11.31 -17.10 -14.05
N SER A 313 10.35 -17.38 -13.16
CA SER A 313 10.63 -17.47 -11.73
C SER A 313 11.19 -18.83 -11.31
N PRO A 314 12.33 -18.86 -10.58
CA PRO A 314 12.82 -20.10 -9.95
C PRO A 314 11.81 -20.69 -8.96
N ALA A 315 11.06 -19.85 -8.26
CA ALA A 315 10.04 -20.28 -7.29
C ALA A 315 8.87 -21.01 -7.97
N TYR A 316 8.43 -20.53 -9.14
CA TYR A 316 7.41 -21.21 -9.93
C TYR A 316 7.90 -22.58 -10.45
N LYS A 317 9.15 -22.63 -10.94
CA LYS A 317 9.77 -23.89 -11.40
C LYS A 317 9.91 -24.91 -10.28
N GLU A 318 10.19 -24.46 -9.06
CA GLU A 318 10.26 -25.34 -7.91
C GLU A 318 8.87 -25.90 -7.57
N LEU A 319 7.87 -25.04 -7.50
CA LEU A 319 6.50 -25.45 -7.21
C LEU A 319 5.92 -26.41 -8.28
N GLU A 320 6.24 -26.20 -9.56
CA GLU A 320 5.77 -27.06 -10.67
C GLU A 320 6.19 -28.52 -10.49
N LYS A 321 7.28 -28.82 -9.79
CA LYS A 321 7.72 -30.20 -9.50
C LYS A 321 6.75 -30.96 -8.60
N TYR A 322 6.00 -30.23 -7.79
CA TYR A 322 5.09 -30.76 -6.79
C TYR A 322 3.62 -30.52 -7.14
N LYS A 323 3.34 -30.07 -8.35
CA LYS A 323 1.98 -29.66 -8.75
C LYS A 323 0.92 -30.73 -8.52
N ASP A 324 1.29 -32.00 -8.72
CA ASP A 324 0.38 -33.15 -8.60
C ASP A 324 0.04 -33.48 -7.12
N GLU A 325 0.79 -32.91 -6.15
CA GLU A 325 0.49 -33.07 -4.72
C GLU A 325 -0.73 -32.23 -4.28
N TYR A 326 -1.08 -31.17 -5.03
CA TYR A 326 -2.17 -30.27 -4.68
C TYR A 326 -3.51 -30.74 -5.25
N SER A 327 -4.25 -31.54 -4.47
CA SER A 327 -5.56 -32.06 -4.86
C SER A 327 -6.62 -30.96 -5.01
N ASP A 328 -7.72 -31.28 -5.72
CA ASP A 328 -8.89 -30.39 -5.81
C ASP A 328 -9.48 -30.04 -4.42
N ASN A 329 -9.42 -30.98 -3.47
CA ASN A 329 -9.87 -30.75 -2.10
C ASN A 329 -8.94 -29.78 -1.37
N TYR A 330 -7.61 -29.96 -1.50
CA TYR A 330 -6.63 -29.01 -0.98
C TYR A 330 -6.91 -27.61 -1.49
N ILE A 331 -7.00 -27.44 -2.81
CA ILE A 331 -7.23 -26.14 -3.45
C ILE A 331 -8.52 -25.49 -2.96
N LYS A 332 -9.62 -26.26 -2.90
CA LYS A 332 -10.91 -25.79 -2.41
C LYS A 332 -10.83 -25.29 -0.97
N ASP A 333 -10.26 -26.07 -0.08
CA ASP A 333 -10.22 -25.76 1.36
C ASP A 333 -9.21 -24.64 1.65
N LYS A 334 -8.05 -24.63 0.98
CA LYS A 334 -7.07 -23.55 1.05
C LYS A 334 -7.63 -22.23 0.56
N THR A 335 -8.48 -22.25 -0.49
CA THR A 335 -9.19 -21.06 -0.97
C THR A 335 -10.12 -20.48 0.10
N VAL A 336 -10.77 -21.33 0.90
CA VAL A 336 -11.60 -20.86 2.03
C VAL A 336 -10.74 -20.15 3.07
N MET A 337 -9.58 -20.73 3.44
CA MET A 337 -8.63 -20.10 4.34
C MET A 337 -8.17 -18.74 3.80
N PHE A 338 -7.75 -18.71 2.53
CA PHE A 338 -7.26 -17.50 1.88
C PHE A 338 -8.29 -16.35 1.90
N LYS A 339 -9.55 -16.66 1.56
CA LYS A 339 -10.65 -15.68 1.66
C LYS A 339 -10.79 -15.11 3.06
N LYS A 340 -10.76 -15.97 4.07
CA LYS A 340 -10.91 -15.54 5.47
C LYS A 340 -9.72 -14.69 5.93
N ALA A 341 -8.51 -15.03 5.50
CA ALA A 341 -7.31 -14.22 5.77
C ALA A 341 -7.42 -12.82 5.16
N LEU A 342 -7.91 -12.71 3.92
CA LEU A 342 -8.16 -11.42 3.26
C LEU A 342 -9.31 -10.64 3.90
N ASP A 343 -10.29 -11.31 4.49
CA ASP A 343 -11.40 -10.64 5.18
C ASP A 343 -10.99 -9.92 6.45
N GLY A 344 -9.88 -10.34 7.07
CA GLY A 344 -9.36 -9.73 8.31
C GLY A 344 -10.33 -9.80 9.50
N LYS A 345 -11.51 -10.39 9.34
CA LYS A 345 -12.51 -10.54 10.38
C LYS A 345 -12.53 -11.97 10.89
N ALA A 346 -12.51 -12.13 12.20
CA ALA A 346 -12.86 -13.40 12.83
C ALA A 346 -14.26 -13.81 12.33
N ALA A 347 -14.31 -14.83 11.48
CA ALA A 347 -15.57 -15.33 10.98
C ALA A 347 -16.25 -16.13 12.11
N ILE A 348 -17.56 -15.97 12.25
CA ILE A 348 -18.40 -16.53 13.33
C ILE A 348 -18.53 -18.07 13.27
N ASN A 349 -17.73 -18.78 12.48
CA ASN A 349 -18.05 -20.16 12.09
C ASN A 349 -17.20 -21.27 12.73
N GLY A 350 -16.48 -21.01 13.82
CA GLY A 350 -15.78 -22.06 14.54
C GLY A 350 -14.85 -22.92 13.66
N ILE A 351 -13.94 -22.30 12.91
CA ILE A 351 -12.94 -22.99 12.08
C ILE A 351 -11.54 -22.54 12.49
N TYR A 352 -10.66 -23.50 12.65
CA TYR A 352 -9.23 -23.25 12.81
C TYR A 352 -8.49 -23.69 11.55
N PHE A 353 -7.59 -22.85 11.06
CA PHE A 353 -6.70 -23.14 9.94
C PHE A 353 -5.25 -23.00 10.39
N LYS A 354 -4.44 -23.99 10.08
CA LYS A 354 -2.98 -23.97 10.22
C LYS A 354 -2.35 -24.18 8.85
N ASP A 355 -1.53 -23.24 8.45
CA ASP A 355 -0.71 -23.34 7.25
C ASP A 355 0.77 -23.40 7.62
N TYR A 356 1.40 -24.52 7.34
CA TYR A 356 2.79 -24.75 7.67
C TYR A 356 3.74 -24.05 6.69
N GLU A 357 3.35 -23.88 5.43
CA GLU A 357 4.16 -23.21 4.41
C GLU A 357 4.32 -21.69 4.70
N SER A 358 3.23 -20.99 4.94
CA SER A 358 3.25 -19.56 5.28
C SER A 358 3.48 -19.29 6.77
N ASN A 359 3.46 -20.34 7.61
CA ASN A 359 3.44 -20.27 9.07
C ASN A 359 2.32 -19.37 9.61
N LEU A 360 1.15 -19.45 9.00
CA LEU A 360 -0.03 -18.65 9.37
C LEU A 360 -1.04 -19.52 10.11
N ASP A 361 -1.44 -19.02 11.28
CA ASP A 361 -2.58 -19.53 12.04
C ASP A 361 -3.75 -18.57 11.91
N LEU A 362 -4.89 -19.09 11.50
CA LEU A 362 -6.14 -18.34 11.43
C LEU A 362 -7.18 -19.02 12.32
N ASP A 363 -7.39 -18.47 13.50
CA ASP A 363 -8.37 -18.94 14.47
C ASP A 363 -9.65 -18.11 14.38
N THR A 364 -10.73 -18.78 13.98
CA THR A 364 -12.07 -18.18 13.92
C THR A 364 -12.99 -18.77 14.99
N THR A 365 -12.43 -19.45 16.00
CA THR A 365 -13.17 -20.24 16.98
C THR A 365 -13.73 -19.44 18.15
N GLN A 366 -13.59 -18.12 18.19
CA GLN A 366 -14.02 -17.31 19.34
C GLN A 366 -15.46 -17.63 19.75
N ASP A 367 -15.57 -18.24 20.95
CA ASP A 367 -16.76 -18.46 21.78
C ASP A 367 -17.71 -19.63 21.48
N PHE A 368 -17.33 -20.66 20.74
CA PHE A 368 -18.20 -21.83 20.61
C PHE A 368 -17.67 -23.04 21.41
N ASN A 369 -18.17 -23.26 22.61
CA ASN A 369 -18.20 -24.51 23.43
C ASN A 369 -17.27 -25.68 23.02
N GLY A 370 -16.11 -25.40 22.37
CA GLY A 370 -15.10 -26.38 22.01
C GLY A 370 -15.40 -27.25 20.78
N MET A 371 -16.40 -26.91 19.98
CA MET A 371 -16.66 -27.60 18.69
C MET A 371 -16.22 -26.71 17.54
N TYR A 372 -15.19 -27.11 16.80
CA TYR A 372 -14.74 -26.45 15.59
C TYR A 372 -14.13 -27.44 14.59
N ASP A 373 -14.18 -27.09 13.30
CA ASP A 373 -13.49 -27.84 12.24
C ASP A 373 -12.03 -27.35 12.17
N GLU A 374 -11.07 -28.26 12.05
CA GLU A 374 -9.66 -27.95 11.87
C GLU A 374 -9.19 -28.27 10.46
N TYR A 375 -8.41 -27.37 9.89
CA TYR A 375 -7.78 -27.52 8.57
C TYR A 375 -6.28 -27.30 8.69
N HIS A 376 -5.50 -28.29 8.31
CA HIS A 376 -4.05 -28.28 8.34
C HIS A 376 -3.49 -28.46 6.94
N PHE A 377 -2.65 -27.51 6.50
CA PHE A 377 -1.99 -27.50 5.20
C PHE A 377 -0.49 -27.61 5.42
N GLY A 378 0.06 -28.81 5.20
CA GLY A 378 1.48 -29.13 5.29
C GLY A 378 2.30 -28.56 4.13
N THR A 379 3.54 -29.01 4.03
CA THR A 379 4.52 -28.63 3.02
C THR A 379 4.94 -29.80 2.14
N ASN A 380 5.83 -29.58 1.17
CA ASN A 380 6.47 -30.69 0.42
C ASN A 380 7.76 -31.17 1.09
N SER A 381 7.83 -31.08 2.41
CA SER A 381 8.95 -31.56 3.26
C SER A 381 8.37 -32.34 4.43
N ASN A 382 9.23 -33.11 5.12
CA ASN A 382 8.79 -33.90 6.27
C ASN A 382 8.16 -33.03 7.35
N ASP A 383 6.86 -33.17 7.56
CA ASP A 383 6.08 -32.39 8.52
C ASP A 383 5.71 -33.20 9.77
N ILE A 384 5.55 -32.48 10.88
CA ILE A 384 4.89 -33.01 12.08
C ILE A 384 3.57 -32.23 12.23
N ILE A 385 2.47 -32.88 11.89
CA ILE A 385 1.14 -32.26 11.94
C ILE A 385 0.40 -32.76 13.18
N GLU A 386 0.21 -31.83 14.11
CA GLU A 386 -0.47 -32.09 15.39
C GLU A 386 -1.70 -31.16 15.51
N PRO A 387 -2.88 -31.61 15.06
CA PRO A 387 -4.11 -30.87 15.30
C PRO A 387 -4.35 -30.65 16.79
N ILE A 388 -4.97 -29.52 17.13
CA ILE A 388 -5.25 -29.16 18.51
C ILE A 388 -6.18 -30.18 19.14
N GLY A 389 -7.11 -30.72 18.32
CA GLY A 389 -8.09 -31.72 18.74
C GLY A 389 -9.05 -31.19 19.81
N THR A 390 -10.31 -31.50 19.68
CA THR A 390 -11.28 -31.19 20.74
C THR A 390 -11.69 -32.44 21.47
N LYS A 391 -12.16 -32.28 22.68
CA LYS A 391 -12.65 -33.39 23.51
C LYS A 391 -13.98 -33.96 23.02
N ILE A 392 -14.59 -33.41 21.97
CA ILE A 392 -15.94 -33.76 21.49
C ILE A 392 -15.84 -34.41 20.11
N SER A 393 -16.39 -35.61 19.98
CA SER A 393 -16.24 -36.53 18.84
C SER A 393 -16.98 -36.12 17.54
N LEU A 394 -17.41 -34.86 17.40
CA LEU A 394 -18.16 -34.36 16.24
C LEU A 394 -17.33 -33.49 15.29
N ASP A 395 -16.08 -33.20 15.66
CA ASP A 395 -15.23 -32.32 14.88
C ASP A 395 -14.79 -32.97 13.57
N LYS A 396 -14.73 -32.16 12.54
CA LYS A 396 -14.21 -32.55 11.24
C LYS A 396 -12.81 -31.99 11.08
N ASN A 397 -11.83 -32.86 10.99
CA ASN A 397 -10.47 -32.45 10.76
C ASN A 397 -10.09 -32.78 9.31
N ARG A 398 -9.46 -31.82 8.62
CA ARG A 398 -8.94 -32.00 7.29
C ARG A 398 -7.46 -31.71 7.28
N ILE A 399 -6.67 -32.71 6.90
CA ILE A 399 -5.23 -32.68 6.92
C ILE A 399 -4.70 -32.98 5.51
N TYR A 400 -3.92 -32.09 4.99
CA TYR A 400 -3.24 -32.17 3.70
C TYR A 400 -1.75 -32.08 3.97
N ALA A 401 -1.03 -33.21 4.03
CA ALA A 401 0.39 -33.21 4.40
C ALA A 401 1.29 -32.93 3.18
N LEU A 402 0.81 -33.22 1.97
CA LEU A 402 1.52 -33.04 0.69
C LEU A 402 2.66 -34.05 0.51
N GLY A 403 3.90 -33.61 0.27
CA GLY A 403 5.01 -34.52 0.03
C GLY A 403 6.03 -34.51 1.17
N GLY A 404 6.74 -35.61 1.32
CA GLY A 404 7.69 -35.80 2.42
C GLY A 404 7.35 -37.06 3.24
N ASP A 405 8.22 -37.42 4.17
CA ASP A 405 7.92 -38.50 5.14
C ASP A 405 7.29 -37.85 6.37
N ASP A 406 5.95 -37.82 6.41
CA ASP A 406 5.18 -37.04 7.37
C ASP A 406 4.79 -37.81 8.63
N HIS A 407 4.68 -37.12 9.74
CA HIS A 407 4.15 -37.69 10.97
C HIS A 407 2.88 -36.96 11.40
N ILE A 408 1.73 -37.60 11.16
CA ILE A 408 0.40 -37.05 11.36
C ILE A 408 -0.23 -37.65 12.63
N LYS A 409 -0.58 -36.80 13.59
CA LYS A 409 -1.34 -37.19 14.77
C LYS A 409 -2.84 -36.93 14.51
N ALA A 410 -3.58 -37.98 14.17
CA ALA A 410 -5.01 -37.88 13.95
C ALA A 410 -5.76 -37.75 15.28
N PRO A 411 -6.47 -36.63 15.55
CA PRO A 411 -7.24 -36.45 16.78
C PRO A 411 -8.52 -37.31 16.78
N ASN A 412 -9.25 -37.25 17.92
CA ASN A 412 -10.59 -37.84 17.97
C ASN A 412 -11.53 -37.10 17.00
N GLY A 413 -12.55 -37.79 16.52
CA GLY A 413 -13.52 -37.23 15.61
C GLY A 413 -13.45 -37.81 14.20
N SER A 414 -14.03 -37.09 13.24
CA SER A 414 -14.06 -37.49 11.83
C SER A 414 -12.90 -36.83 11.11
N ASN A 415 -11.89 -37.62 10.72
CA ASN A 415 -10.69 -37.13 10.06
C ASN A 415 -10.74 -37.46 8.55
N TYR A 416 -10.40 -36.46 7.73
CA TYR A 416 -10.06 -36.61 6.34
C TYR A 416 -8.57 -36.29 6.17
N ILE A 417 -7.76 -37.26 5.71
CA ILE A 417 -6.31 -37.10 5.63
C ILE A 417 -5.88 -37.46 4.20
N GLU A 418 -5.21 -36.51 3.56
CA GLU A 418 -4.40 -36.72 2.37
C GLU A 418 -2.94 -36.64 2.83
N ALA A 419 -2.29 -37.80 2.97
CA ALA A 419 -0.89 -37.86 3.46
C ALA A 419 0.10 -37.43 2.37
N GLY A 420 -0.26 -37.68 1.08
CA GLY A 420 0.57 -37.28 -0.06
C GLY A 420 1.62 -38.31 -0.44
N SER A 421 2.73 -37.84 -1.03
CA SER A 421 3.82 -38.72 -1.47
C SER A 421 4.91 -38.81 -0.40
N GLY A 422 5.39 -40.06 -0.16
CA GLY A 422 6.41 -40.31 0.85
C GLY A 422 6.10 -41.53 1.72
N ASN A 423 6.84 -41.71 2.83
CA ASN A 423 6.60 -42.77 3.80
C ASN A 423 5.97 -42.20 5.08
N ASP A 424 4.65 -42.00 5.03
CA ASP A 424 3.93 -41.31 6.07
C ASP A 424 3.58 -42.21 7.25
N THR A 425 3.56 -41.63 8.42
CA THR A 425 3.12 -42.26 9.65
C THR A 425 1.89 -41.55 10.22
N ILE A 426 0.77 -42.26 10.27
CA ILE A 426 -0.44 -41.74 10.88
C ILE A 426 -0.66 -42.45 12.21
N SER A 427 -0.64 -41.68 13.29
CA SER A 427 -0.92 -42.17 14.64
C SER A 427 -2.20 -41.58 15.20
N ARG A 428 -2.96 -42.40 15.94
CA ARG A 428 -4.19 -41.89 16.60
C ARG A 428 -3.85 -41.41 18.00
N VAL A 429 -4.30 -40.23 18.31
CA VAL A 429 -4.18 -39.64 19.65
C VAL A 429 -5.52 -39.81 20.38
N PHE A 430 -5.47 -40.45 21.56
CA PHE A 430 -6.63 -40.55 22.46
C PHE A 430 -6.44 -39.49 23.55
N PHE A 431 -7.35 -38.55 23.67
CA PHE A 431 -7.40 -37.56 24.73
C PHE A 431 -8.39 -37.97 25.82
#